data_07bea1f660118bd463f6f364d1ca8e11
#
_entry.id   07bea1f660118bd463f6f364d1ca8e11
#
_cell.length_a   1.000
_cell.length_b   1.000
_cell.length_c   1.000
_cell.angle_alpha   90.00
_cell.angle_beta   90.00
_cell.angle_gamma   90.00
#
_symmetry.space_group_name_H-M   'P 1'
#
loop_
_entity.id
_entity.type
_entity.pdbx_description
1 polymer ?
#
loop_
_entity_poly.entity_id
_entity_poly.type
_entity_poly.pdbx_seq_one_letter_code
_entity_poly.pdbx_strand_id
1 'polypeptide(L)'
;MSSFNLVQIVPSLETGGVERGTIDLANFLSQKKLSNHIISNGGSMLKNIDEKFTSHYNLPVNSKNFFTYPFIAKKIFKYINNNNINIVHVRSRGPAWISSFLPVNNVRTVSTFHNIYGGESYFKKFYNKRMAKVNYIISISNYVKKEISNKYNIHPDRILVINRGVDTDFFNDDINENDKKKFLNKYNIADNKKIFLYPGRITEWKGQHQFISKIEKINMKGRVILFAGDTSNSSHTNLLKKEIKNKNLTDKCIILGSLNDQDLKIAYSLSDLVLSLPTRPEGFGRTISETISMKKIILAKNIGGVFDQLKDLDKIYKIEERDMDQLGEKIEKIMQLQDDFKENLVNKGRDHVRNNFSLHNMVSNYFSFYEKISI
;
A
#
# COMPACT_ATOMS: atom_id res chain seq x y z
N MET A 1 11.52 -30.35 4.19
CA MET A 1 10.12 -29.86 4.40
C MET A 1 10.22 -28.64 5.31
N SER A 2 9.51 -27.55 5.01
CA SER A 2 9.53 -26.36 5.87
C SER A 2 8.98 -26.70 7.23
N SER A 3 9.65 -26.28 8.28
CA SER A 3 9.36 -26.63 9.67
C SER A 3 8.28 -25.75 10.33
N PHE A 4 7.63 -24.85 9.59
CA PHE A 4 6.65 -23.92 10.18
C PHE A 4 5.22 -24.15 9.70
N ASN A 5 4.27 -23.87 10.58
CA ASN A 5 2.85 -23.77 10.30
C ASN A 5 2.36 -22.41 10.82
N LEU A 6 1.88 -21.58 9.88
CA LEU A 6 1.60 -20.16 10.09
C LEU A 6 0.12 -19.88 10.20
N VAL A 7 -0.29 -19.04 11.17
CA VAL A 7 -1.56 -18.33 11.11
C VAL A 7 -1.34 -16.81 11.03
N GLN A 8 -1.97 -16.18 10.05
CA GLN A 8 -2.06 -14.72 9.95
C GLN A 8 -3.40 -14.26 10.56
N ILE A 9 -3.37 -13.28 11.46
CA ILE A 9 -4.58 -12.74 12.08
C ILE A 9 -4.76 -11.28 11.64
N VAL A 10 -5.85 -11.02 10.91
CA VAL A 10 -6.21 -9.72 10.35
C VAL A 10 -7.66 -9.38 10.70
N PRO A 11 -8.03 -8.11 10.94
CA PRO A 11 -9.38 -7.76 11.39
C PRO A 11 -10.48 -8.26 10.46
N SER A 12 -10.34 -8.01 9.16
CA SER A 12 -11.25 -8.43 8.09
C SER A 12 -10.46 -8.57 6.79
N LEU A 13 -11.05 -9.16 5.76
CA LEU A 13 -10.50 -9.28 4.41
C LEU A 13 -11.32 -8.45 3.42
N GLU A 14 -11.56 -7.18 3.78
CA GLU A 14 -12.13 -6.18 2.87
C GLU A 14 -11.04 -5.54 2.00
N THR A 15 -11.40 -4.51 1.24
CA THR A 15 -10.48 -3.83 0.33
C THR A 15 -9.42 -3.04 1.10
N GLY A 16 -8.15 -3.39 0.95
CA GLY A 16 -7.05 -2.67 1.58
C GLY A 16 -5.67 -3.29 1.33
N GLY A 17 -4.64 -2.52 1.61
CA GLY A 17 -3.27 -2.98 1.39
C GLY A 17 -2.82 -4.06 2.38
N VAL A 18 -3.31 -4.05 3.61
CA VAL A 18 -2.99 -5.08 4.62
C VAL A 18 -3.63 -6.41 4.22
N GLU A 19 -4.89 -6.36 3.85
CA GLU A 19 -5.72 -7.48 3.42
C GLU A 19 -5.10 -8.14 2.18
N ARG A 20 -4.79 -7.33 1.16
CA ARG A 20 -4.12 -7.80 -0.06
C ARG A 20 -2.83 -8.54 0.27
N GLY A 21 -1.91 -7.92 1.01
CA GLY A 21 -0.64 -8.57 1.34
C GLY A 21 -0.75 -9.75 2.31
N THR A 22 -1.89 -9.94 3.00
CA THR A 22 -2.18 -11.15 3.77
C THR A 22 -2.51 -12.30 2.83
N ILE A 23 -3.37 -12.05 1.84
CA ILE A 23 -3.76 -13.02 0.82
C ILE A 23 -2.58 -13.37 -0.10
N ASP A 24 -1.83 -12.36 -0.56
CA ASP A 24 -0.67 -12.56 -1.41
C ASP A 24 0.35 -13.53 -0.77
N LEU A 25 0.61 -13.33 0.53
CA LEU A 25 1.50 -14.21 1.26
C LEU A 25 0.91 -15.62 1.45
N ALA A 26 -0.38 -15.72 1.76
CA ALA A 26 -1.06 -17.00 1.91
C ALA A 26 -1.04 -17.80 0.60
N ASN A 27 -1.36 -17.16 -0.52
CA ASN A 27 -1.36 -17.79 -1.84
C ASN A 27 0.04 -18.23 -2.27
N PHE A 28 1.07 -17.43 -1.98
CA PHE A 28 2.47 -17.83 -2.21
C PHE A 28 2.85 -19.07 -1.42
N LEU A 29 2.44 -19.16 -0.15
CA LEU A 29 2.67 -20.37 0.66
C LEU A 29 1.89 -21.56 0.13
N SER A 30 0.65 -21.36 -0.34
CA SER A 30 -0.17 -22.39 -0.99
C SER A 30 0.49 -22.92 -2.26
N GLN A 31 1.04 -22.05 -3.12
CA GLN A 31 1.80 -22.45 -4.31
C GLN A 31 3.03 -23.30 -3.97
N LYS A 32 3.65 -23.05 -2.82
CA LYS A 32 4.74 -23.88 -2.27
C LYS A 32 4.26 -25.16 -1.58
N LYS A 33 2.96 -25.45 -1.62
CA LYS A 33 2.31 -26.59 -0.95
C LYS A 33 2.48 -26.60 0.57
N LEU A 34 2.52 -25.41 1.16
CA LEU A 34 2.66 -25.21 2.60
C LEU A 34 1.29 -24.89 3.22
N SER A 35 0.89 -25.71 4.19
CA SER A 35 -0.30 -25.44 4.98
C SER A 35 -0.14 -24.12 5.72
N ASN A 36 -1.11 -23.25 5.56
CA ASN A 36 -1.14 -21.97 6.25
C ASN A 36 -2.58 -21.54 6.55
N HIS A 37 -2.75 -20.62 7.49
CA HIS A 37 -4.05 -20.27 8.02
C HIS A 37 -4.24 -18.76 8.07
N ILE A 38 -5.50 -18.32 7.86
CA ILE A 38 -5.92 -16.94 8.07
C ILE A 38 -7.09 -16.93 9.07
N ILE A 39 -7.01 -16.08 10.07
CA ILE A 39 -8.12 -15.78 10.99
C ILE A 39 -8.55 -14.34 10.74
N SER A 40 -9.84 -14.14 10.42
CA SER A 40 -10.44 -12.83 10.22
C SER A 40 -11.95 -12.86 10.46
N ASN A 41 -12.59 -11.69 10.46
CA ASN A 41 -14.06 -11.58 10.46
C ASN A 41 -14.68 -11.73 9.06
N GLY A 42 -14.01 -12.40 8.13
CA GLY A 42 -14.46 -12.50 6.74
C GLY A 42 -14.18 -11.26 5.92
N GLY A 43 -14.85 -11.15 4.76
CA GLY A 43 -14.76 -10.00 3.87
C GLY A 43 -14.80 -10.37 2.39
N SER A 44 -14.94 -9.35 1.54
CA SER A 44 -15.13 -9.48 0.08
C SER A 44 -13.94 -10.11 -0.65
N MET A 45 -12.74 -10.05 -0.06
CA MET A 45 -11.52 -10.62 -0.65
C MET A 45 -11.32 -12.11 -0.33
N LEU A 46 -12.19 -12.77 0.45
CA LEU A 46 -12.09 -14.21 0.72
C LEU A 46 -12.00 -15.03 -0.56
N LYS A 47 -12.74 -14.66 -1.58
CA LYS A 47 -12.74 -15.31 -2.90
C LYS A 47 -11.39 -15.35 -3.61
N ASN A 48 -10.42 -14.57 -3.14
CA ASN A 48 -9.08 -14.49 -3.72
C ASN A 48 -8.07 -15.41 -3.02
N ILE A 49 -8.51 -16.17 -2.02
CA ILE A 49 -7.66 -17.13 -1.30
C ILE A 49 -7.55 -18.41 -2.13
N ASP A 50 -6.33 -18.89 -2.31
CA ASP A 50 -6.09 -20.27 -2.81
C ASP A 50 -6.30 -21.26 -1.65
N GLU A 51 -7.49 -21.89 -1.63
CA GLU A 51 -7.92 -22.78 -0.56
C GLU A 51 -7.23 -24.17 -0.57
N LYS A 52 -6.37 -24.47 -1.56
CA LYS A 52 -5.68 -25.77 -1.64
C LYS A 52 -4.83 -26.07 -0.42
N PHE A 53 -4.11 -25.05 0.08
CA PHE A 53 -3.24 -25.15 1.26
C PHE A 53 -3.44 -24.01 2.25
N THR A 54 -4.44 -23.15 2.04
CA THR A 54 -4.81 -22.06 2.95
C THR A 54 -6.18 -22.32 3.55
N SER A 55 -6.27 -22.36 4.88
CA SER A 55 -7.53 -22.47 5.60
C SER A 55 -7.94 -21.12 6.18
N HIS A 56 -9.20 -20.72 6.02
CA HIS A 56 -9.76 -19.53 6.67
C HIS A 56 -10.64 -19.93 7.87
N TYR A 57 -10.40 -19.30 9.02
CA TYR A 57 -11.23 -19.44 10.22
C TYR A 57 -11.90 -18.12 10.55
N ASN A 58 -13.23 -18.09 10.45
CA ASN A 58 -14.02 -16.88 10.70
C ASN A 58 -14.18 -16.66 12.21
N LEU A 59 -13.61 -15.56 12.72
CA LEU A 59 -13.74 -15.11 14.10
C LEU A 59 -13.84 -13.56 14.14
N PRO A 60 -14.59 -12.98 15.11
CA PRO A 60 -14.79 -11.55 15.23
C PRO A 60 -13.55 -10.83 15.81
N VAL A 61 -12.38 -11.03 15.19
CA VAL A 61 -11.10 -10.44 15.61
C VAL A 61 -11.01 -8.93 15.33
N ASN A 62 -12.01 -8.37 14.68
CA ASN A 62 -12.22 -6.92 14.47
C ASN A 62 -13.02 -6.27 15.63
N SER A 63 -13.44 -7.03 16.64
CA SER A 63 -14.19 -6.51 17.78
C SER A 63 -13.47 -5.35 18.45
N LYS A 64 -14.23 -4.31 18.83
CA LYS A 64 -13.76 -3.18 19.63
C LYS A 64 -14.05 -3.37 21.13
N ASN A 65 -14.77 -4.43 21.50
CA ASN A 65 -15.12 -4.75 22.86
C ASN A 65 -14.02 -5.60 23.53
N PHE A 66 -13.27 -5.01 24.43
CA PHE A 66 -12.17 -5.68 25.16
C PHE A 66 -12.64 -6.89 26.00
N PHE A 67 -13.88 -6.89 26.48
CA PHE A 67 -14.42 -8.01 27.25
C PHE A 67 -14.57 -9.30 26.42
N THR A 68 -14.65 -9.18 25.10
CA THR A 68 -14.71 -10.35 24.20
C THR A 68 -13.35 -10.98 23.91
N TYR A 69 -12.25 -10.26 24.16
CA TYR A 69 -10.90 -10.68 23.75
C TYR A 69 -10.45 -12.01 24.40
N PRO A 70 -10.65 -12.26 25.70
CA PRO A 70 -10.28 -13.55 26.30
C PRO A 70 -11.03 -14.73 25.67
N PHE A 71 -12.31 -14.55 25.34
CA PHE A 71 -13.13 -15.59 24.72
C PHE A 71 -12.69 -15.88 23.28
N ILE A 72 -12.37 -14.83 22.52
CA ILE A 72 -11.83 -14.96 21.15
C ILE A 72 -10.47 -15.64 21.23
N ALA A 73 -9.60 -15.22 22.14
CA ALA A 73 -8.28 -15.82 22.34
C ALA A 73 -8.36 -17.31 22.69
N LYS A 74 -9.31 -17.73 23.53
CA LYS A 74 -9.54 -19.15 23.84
C LYS A 74 -9.88 -19.97 22.59
N LYS A 75 -10.71 -19.41 21.67
CA LYS A 75 -11.02 -20.06 20.40
C LYS A 75 -9.79 -20.14 19.49
N ILE A 76 -9.01 -19.05 19.39
CA ILE A 76 -7.75 -19.02 18.64
C ILE A 76 -6.76 -20.04 19.21
N PHE A 77 -6.61 -20.12 20.52
CA PHE A 77 -5.72 -21.09 21.17
C PHE A 77 -6.10 -22.53 20.84
N LYS A 78 -7.39 -22.89 20.92
CA LYS A 78 -7.87 -24.21 20.51
C LYS A 78 -7.55 -24.49 19.04
N TYR A 79 -7.74 -23.49 18.15
CA TYR A 79 -7.44 -23.61 16.73
C TYR A 79 -5.94 -23.82 16.48
N ILE A 80 -5.07 -23.08 17.17
CA ILE A 80 -3.62 -23.21 17.11
C ILE A 80 -3.17 -24.63 17.44
N ASN A 81 -3.67 -25.17 18.54
CA ASN A 81 -3.29 -26.52 19.02
C ASN A 81 -3.82 -27.61 18.07
N ASN A 82 -5.06 -27.51 17.61
CA ASN A 82 -5.66 -28.50 16.72
C ASN A 82 -4.96 -28.57 15.35
N ASN A 83 -4.31 -27.50 14.92
CA ASN A 83 -3.64 -27.39 13.64
C ASN A 83 -2.11 -27.35 13.76
N ASN A 84 -1.53 -27.60 14.94
CA ASN A 84 -0.08 -27.58 15.19
C ASN A 84 0.60 -26.29 14.69
N ILE A 85 -0.04 -25.12 14.89
CA ILE A 85 0.47 -23.84 14.47
C ILE A 85 1.59 -23.40 15.40
N ASN A 86 2.76 -23.07 14.86
CA ASN A 86 3.92 -22.63 15.64
C ASN A 86 4.30 -21.16 15.40
N ILE A 87 3.68 -20.49 14.40
CA ILE A 87 3.87 -19.06 14.17
C ILE A 87 2.51 -18.34 14.11
N VAL A 88 2.33 -17.32 14.96
CA VAL A 88 1.17 -16.42 14.98
C VAL A 88 1.60 -15.04 14.52
N HIS A 89 1.13 -14.62 13.35
CA HIS A 89 1.45 -13.32 12.77
C HIS A 89 0.25 -12.38 12.85
N VAL A 90 0.32 -11.39 13.73
CA VAL A 90 -0.72 -10.36 13.88
C VAL A 90 -0.44 -9.19 12.95
N ARG A 91 -1.44 -8.80 12.17
CA ARG A 91 -1.30 -7.77 11.13
C ARG A 91 -2.00 -6.44 11.49
N SER A 92 -2.52 -6.35 12.72
CA SER A 92 -3.22 -5.16 13.22
C SER A 92 -3.27 -5.14 14.74
N ARG A 93 -3.59 -3.97 15.30
CA ARG A 93 -3.63 -3.70 16.74
C ARG A 93 -4.66 -4.54 17.50
N GLY A 94 -5.89 -4.68 16.98
CA GLY A 94 -6.93 -5.53 17.59
C GLY A 94 -6.48 -6.98 17.72
N PRO A 95 -6.08 -7.66 16.64
CA PRO A 95 -5.44 -8.96 16.69
C PRO A 95 -4.26 -9.06 17.66
N ALA A 96 -3.39 -8.04 17.73
CA ALA A 96 -2.27 -8.04 18.68
C ALA A 96 -2.74 -8.01 20.15
N TRP A 97 -3.83 -7.30 20.45
CA TRP A 97 -4.45 -7.31 21.78
C TRP A 97 -5.08 -8.65 22.09
N ILE A 98 -5.86 -9.22 21.18
CA ILE A 98 -6.47 -10.55 21.37
C ILE A 98 -5.39 -11.60 21.59
N SER A 99 -4.35 -11.59 20.77
CA SER A 99 -3.22 -12.54 20.88
C SER A 99 -2.46 -12.42 22.21
N SER A 100 -2.60 -11.32 22.93
CA SER A 100 -1.95 -11.18 24.24
C SER A 100 -2.58 -12.03 25.36
N PHE A 101 -3.75 -12.55 25.13
CA PHE A 101 -4.43 -13.46 26.04
C PHE A 101 -4.17 -14.95 25.69
N LEU A 102 -3.35 -15.22 24.67
CA LEU A 102 -2.98 -16.59 24.32
C LEU A 102 -1.93 -17.12 25.31
N PRO A 103 -2.15 -18.29 25.93
CA PRO A 103 -1.17 -18.95 26.78
C PRO A 103 -0.11 -19.67 25.91
N VAL A 104 0.67 -18.88 25.17
CA VAL A 104 1.58 -19.44 24.14
C VAL A 104 3.03 -19.45 24.62
N ASN A 105 3.47 -20.56 25.19
CA ASN A 105 4.89 -20.75 25.53
C ASN A 105 5.72 -21.30 24.35
N ASN A 106 5.08 -21.98 23.39
CA ASN A 106 5.74 -22.68 22.28
C ASN A 106 5.42 -22.09 20.90
N VAL A 107 4.82 -20.89 20.83
CA VAL A 107 4.45 -20.25 19.57
C VAL A 107 5.24 -18.97 19.37
N ARG A 108 5.83 -18.79 18.20
CA ARG A 108 6.51 -17.55 17.82
C ARG A 108 5.49 -16.51 17.41
N THR A 109 5.51 -15.35 18.05
CA THR A 109 4.60 -14.25 17.73
C THR A 109 5.30 -13.21 16.89
N VAL A 110 4.66 -12.81 15.80
CA VAL A 110 5.16 -11.81 14.83
C VAL A 110 4.13 -10.70 14.70
N SER A 111 4.55 -9.46 14.54
CA SER A 111 3.68 -8.36 14.15
C SER A 111 4.24 -7.62 12.95
N THR A 112 3.36 -7.12 12.06
CA THR A 112 3.76 -6.17 11.01
C THR A 112 3.13 -4.80 11.23
N PHE A 113 3.96 -3.77 11.35
CA PHE A 113 3.54 -2.39 11.33
C PHE A 113 3.38 -1.91 9.89
N HIS A 114 2.13 -1.74 9.45
CA HIS A 114 1.78 -1.29 8.10
C HIS A 114 1.73 0.24 7.96
N ASN A 115 1.79 0.96 9.08
CA ASN A 115 1.85 2.42 9.13
C ASN A 115 2.25 2.85 10.55
N ILE A 116 2.47 4.15 10.70
CA ILE A 116 2.60 4.79 12.00
C ILE A 116 1.19 5.08 12.50
N TYR A 117 0.83 4.44 13.61
CA TYR A 117 -0.49 4.66 14.19
C TYR A 117 -0.55 6.00 14.90
N GLY A 118 -1.53 6.82 14.49
CA GLY A 118 -1.76 8.14 15.07
C GLY A 118 -2.20 8.10 16.53
N GLY A 119 -2.16 9.27 17.16
CA GLY A 119 -2.61 9.52 18.52
C GLY A 119 -1.45 9.72 19.49
N GLU A 120 -1.44 10.92 20.05
CA GLU A 120 -0.44 11.38 21.02
C GLU A 120 -0.84 11.06 22.46
N SER A 121 -2.15 10.79 22.71
CA SER A 121 -2.62 10.48 24.07
C SER A 121 -1.97 9.21 24.61
N TYR A 122 -1.73 9.19 25.93
CA TYR A 122 -1.16 8.05 26.63
C TYR A 122 -1.88 6.72 26.34
N PHE A 123 -3.21 6.74 26.38
CA PHE A 123 -4.04 5.56 26.10
C PHE A 123 -3.85 5.03 24.67
N LYS A 124 -3.76 5.93 23.67
CA LYS A 124 -3.53 5.53 22.28
C LYS A 124 -2.12 4.97 22.08
N LYS A 125 -1.10 5.60 22.70
CA LYS A 125 0.26 5.07 22.70
C LYS A 125 0.32 3.68 23.34
N PHE A 126 -0.30 3.50 24.51
CA PHE A 126 -0.40 2.21 25.19
C PHE A 126 -1.08 1.15 24.31
N TYR A 127 -2.24 1.47 23.72
CA TYR A 127 -2.96 0.58 22.83
C TYR A 127 -2.12 0.16 21.62
N ASN A 128 -1.47 1.12 20.97
CA ASN A 128 -0.65 0.88 19.78
C ASN A 128 0.63 0.09 20.10
N LYS A 129 1.23 0.33 21.29
CA LYS A 129 2.46 -0.34 21.75
C LYS A 129 2.28 -1.86 21.87
N ARG A 130 1.05 -2.37 21.93
CA ARG A 130 0.80 -3.81 21.99
C ARG A 130 1.40 -4.57 20.80
N MET A 131 1.40 -3.94 19.62
CA MET A 131 2.06 -4.49 18.42
C MET A 131 3.57 -4.74 18.61
N ALA A 132 4.21 -4.03 19.55
CA ALA A 132 5.63 -4.18 19.86
C ALA A 132 5.92 -5.23 20.94
N LYS A 133 4.87 -5.79 21.59
CA LYS A 133 5.01 -6.82 22.63
C LYS A 133 4.86 -8.23 22.06
N VAL A 134 5.67 -8.53 21.07
CA VAL A 134 5.77 -9.82 20.36
C VAL A 134 7.24 -10.23 20.27
N ASN A 135 7.51 -11.49 19.88
CA ASN A 135 8.89 -11.96 19.71
C ASN A 135 9.60 -11.21 18.58
N TYR A 136 8.92 -11.00 17.43
CA TYR A 136 9.50 -10.42 16.23
C TYR A 136 8.62 -9.31 15.67
N ILE A 137 9.25 -8.21 15.28
CA ILE A 137 8.57 -7.03 14.75
C ILE A 137 9.02 -6.81 13.32
N ILE A 138 8.06 -6.65 12.41
CA ILE A 138 8.30 -6.31 11.01
C ILE A 138 7.75 -4.90 10.75
N SER A 139 8.51 -4.10 10.02
CA SER A 139 8.07 -2.82 9.44
C SER A 139 8.09 -2.90 7.92
N ILE A 140 7.19 -2.16 7.27
CA ILE A 140 7.06 -2.18 5.81
C ILE A 140 8.01 -1.22 5.08
N SER A 141 8.81 -0.45 5.81
CA SER A 141 9.80 0.48 5.28
C SER A 141 10.78 0.90 6.38
N ASN A 142 11.94 1.45 5.99
CA ASN A 142 12.89 2.04 6.94
C ASN A 142 12.30 3.25 7.65
N TYR A 143 11.46 4.02 6.95
CA TYR A 143 10.73 5.12 7.56
C TYR A 143 9.84 4.63 8.72
N VAL A 144 9.00 3.61 8.49
CA VAL A 144 8.15 3.04 9.54
C VAL A 144 9.01 2.46 10.68
N LYS A 145 10.12 1.77 10.36
CA LYS A 145 11.07 1.27 11.37
C LYS A 145 11.56 2.37 12.29
N LYS A 146 12.07 3.48 11.72
CA LYS A 146 12.58 4.64 12.47
C LYS A 146 11.49 5.22 13.39
N GLU A 147 10.31 5.46 12.84
CA GLU A 147 9.22 6.09 13.56
C GLU A 147 8.67 5.24 14.72
N ILE A 148 8.47 3.92 14.51
CA ILE A 148 7.99 3.04 15.58
C ILE A 148 9.06 2.79 16.64
N SER A 149 10.34 2.73 16.25
CA SER A 149 11.47 2.65 17.17
C SER A 149 11.45 3.82 18.14
N ASN A 150 11.38 5.05 17.62
CA ASN A 150 11.34 6.27 18.43
C ASN A 150 10.05 6.35 19.26
N LYS A 151 8.89 6.12 18.62
CA LYS A 151 7.58 6.32 19.26
C LYS A 151 7.30 5.35 20.41
N TYR A 152 7.76 4.11 20.30
CA TYR A 152 7.48 3.05 21.26
C TYR A 152 8.71 2.61 22.06
N ASN A 153 9.84 3.28 21.87
CA ASN A 153 11.13 2.96 22.51
C ASN A 153 11.51 1.48 22.28
N ILE A 154 11.59 1.10 21.00
CA ILE A 154 11.98 -0.25 20.57
C ILE A 154 13.38 -0.16 19.97
N HIS A 155 14.30 -1.03 20.42
CA HIS A 155 15.62 -1.08 19.82
C HIS A 155 15.52 -1.41 18.32
N PRO A 156 16.21 -0.67 17.42
CA PRO A 156 16.09 -0.85 15.97
C PRO A 156 16.38 -2.28 15.48
N ASP A 157 17.31 -3.00 16.13
CA ASP A 157 17.69 -4.36 15.75
C ASP A 157 16.58 -5.39 15.98
N ARG A 158 15.58 -5.05 16.82
CA ARG A 158 14.39 -5.87 16.99
C ARG A 158 13.37 -5.72 15.86
N ILE A 159 13.60 -4.80 14.93
CA ILE A 159 12.66 -4.48 13.86
C ILE A 159 13.29 -4.87 12.53
N LEU A 160 12.77 -5.92 11.90
CA LEU A 160 13.11 -6.32 10.55
C LEU A 160 12.32 -5.45 9.56
N VAL A 161 12.98 -5.02 8.48
CA VAL A 161 12.28 -4.35 7.36
C VAL A 161 11.97 -5.38 6.30
N ILE A 162 10.69 -5.56 5.99
CA ILE A 162 10.22 -6.27 4.80
C ILE A 162 9.32 -5.30 4.04
N ASN A 163 9.85 -4.76 2.96
CA ASN A 163 9.14 -3.78 2.14
C ASN A 163 7.84 -4.37 1.57
N ARG A 164 6.84 -3.51 1.34
CA ARG A 164 5.66 -3.91 0.57
C ARG A 164 6.08 -4.21 -0.86
N GLY A 165 5.38 -5.16 -1.47
CA GLY A 165 5.58 -5.52 -2.86
C GLY A 165 4.42 -5.06 -3.75
N VAL A 166 4.72 -4.84 -5.01
CA VAL A 166 3.76 -4.67 -6.11
C VAL A 166 3.83 -5.88 -7.03
N ASP A 167 2.68 -6.32 -7.52
CA ASP A 167 2.61 -7.35 -8.54
C ASP A 167 3.10 -6.78 -9.87
N THR A 168 4.39 -7.01 -10.16
CA THR A 168 5.06 -6.49 -11.37
C THR A 168 4.68 -7.24 -12.64
N ASP A 169 4.06 -8.41 -12.50
CA ASP A 169 3.55 -9.19 -13.62
C ASP A 169 2.15 -8.71 -14.01
N PHE A 170 1.36 -8.29 -13.04
CA PHE A 170 0.09 -7.63 -13.28
C PHE A 170 0.28 -6.16 -13.74
N PHE A 171 1.03 -5.35 -12.98
CA PHE A 171 1.33 -3.96 -13.35
C PHE A 171 2.49 -3.92 -14.35
N ASN A 172 2.20 -4.25 -15.60
CA ASN A 172 3.08 -4.18 -16.75
C ASN A 172 2.47 -3.32 -17.85
N ASP A 173 3.26 -2.97 -18.84
CA ASP A 173 2.91 -2.10 -19.97
C ASP A 173 2.15 -2.82 -21.10
N ASP A 174 1.89 -4.11 -20.96
CA ASP A 174 1.10 -4.90 -21.91
C ASP A 174 -0.41 -4.68 -21.67
N ILE A 175 -1.00 -3.80 -22.45
CA ILE A 175 -2.42 -3.42 -22.38
C ILE A 175 -3.01 -3.35 -23.78
N ASN A 176 -4.17 -3.99 -23.92
CA ASN A 176 -4.91 -3.98 -25.17
C ASN A 176 -5.37 -2.56 -25.55
N GLU A 177 -5.10 -2.13 -26.77
CA GLU A 177 -5.47 -0.80 -27.26
C GLU A 177 -7.00 -0.57 -27.29
N ASN A 178 -7.80 -1.61 -27.49
CA ASN A 178 -9.26 -1.50 -27.39
C ASN A 178 -9.72 -1.16 -25.96
N ASP A 179 -9.05 -1.68 -24.93
CA ASP A 179 -9.40 -1.38 -23.56
C ASP A 179 -9.01 0.05 -23.19
N LYS A 180 -7.89 0.56 -23.71
CA LYS A 180 -7.53 1.99 -23.61
C LYS A 180 -8.60 2.87 -24.25
N LYS A 181 -9.05 2.55 -25.48
CA LYS A 181 -10.09 3.30 -26.17
C LYS A 181 -11.42 3.26 -25.39
N LYS A 182 -11.82 2.10 -24.90
CA LYS A 182 -13.04 1.97 -24.07
C LYS A 182 -12.96 2.85 -22.82
N PHE A 183 -11.80 2.87 -22.16
CA PHE A 183 -11.59 3.70 -20.98
C PHE A 183 -11.69 5.20 -21.31
N LEU A 184 -11.03 5.66 -22.37
CA LEU A 184 -11.10 7.04 -22.82
C LEU A 184 -12.55 7.45 -23.15
N ASN A 185 -13.28 6.61 -23.88
CA ASN A 185 -14.68 6.86 -24.23
C ASN A 185 -15.60 6.88 -22.97
N LYS A 186 -15.39 5.94 -22.04
CA LYS A 186 -16.16 5.87 -20.79
C LYS A 186 -16.10 7.16 -19.97
N TYR A 187 -14.95 7.85 -20.01
CA TYR A 187 -14.72 9.08 -19.26
C TYR A 187 -14.70 10.34 -20.13
N ASN A 188 -15.09 10.25 -21.42
CA ASN A 188 -15.10 11.36 -22.39
C ASN A 188 -13.76 12.09 -22.48
N ILE A 189 -12.66 11.34 -22.55
CA ILE A 189 -11.29 11.88 -22.67
C ILE A 189 -10.90 11.81 -24.13
N ALA A 190 -10.57 12.95 -24.73
CA ALA A 190 -10.11 13.00 -26.11
C ALA A 190 -8.67 12.44 -26.26
N ASP A 191 -8.44 11.65 -27.31
CA ASP A 191 -7.17 10.92 -27.55
C ASP A 191 -5.93 11.81 -27.64
N ASN A 192 -6.12 13.09 -28.02
CA ASN A 192 -5.04 14.06 -28.16
C ASN A 192 -4.66 14.78 -26.86
N LYS A 193 -5.26 14.41 -25.73
CA LYS A 193 -4.95 15.03 -24.43
C LYS A 193 -3.78 14.35 -23.76
N LYS A 194 -2.90 15.14 -23.15
CA LYS A 194 -1.91 14.64 -22.20
C LYS A 194 -2.56 14.40 -20.84
N ILE A 195 -2.37 13.21 -20.30
CA ILE A 195 -3.05 12.72 -19.10
C ILE A 195 -2.13 12.79 -17.87
N PHE A 196 -2.52 13.58 -16.88
CA PHE A 196 -1.93 13.56 -15.55
C PHE A 196 -2.81 12.73 -14.63
N LEU A 197 -2.31 11.61 -14.13
CA LEU A 197 -3.05 10.74 -13.23
C LEU A 197 -2.65 11.04 -11.78
N TYR A 198 -3.63 11.26 -10.92
CA TYR A 198 -3.44 11.44 -9.48
C TYR A 198 -4.18 10.33 -8.72
N PRO A 199 -3.56 9.16 -8.51
CA PRO A 199 -4.20 8.03 -7.84
C PRO A 199 -4.14 8.14 -6.32
N GLY A 200 -5.20 7.73 -5.66
CA GLY A 200 -5.30 7.70 -4.21
C GLY A 200 -6.63 8.24 -3.69
N ARG A 201 -7.05 7.77 -2.52
CA ARG A 201 -8.28 8.24 -1.87
C ARG A 201 -8.31 9.76 -1.78
N ILE A 202 -9.46 10.38 -2.03
CA ILE A 202 -9.60 11.82 -1.90
C ILE A 202 -9.73 12.17 -0.42
N THR A 203 -8.63 12.65 0.14
CA THR A 203 -8.51 13.02 1.56
C THR A 203 -7.57 14.21 1.71
N GLU A 204 -7.65 14.93 2.83
CA GLU A 204 -6.79 16.06 3.14
C GLU A 204 -5.30 15.75 2.93
N TRP A 205 -4.86 14.61 3.45
CA TRP A 205 -3.44 14.28 3.50
C TRP A 205 -2.86 13.70 2.19
N LYS A 206 -3.71 13.33 1.21
CA LYS A 206 -3.23 12.85 -0.10
C LYS A 206 -2.81 13.96 -1.04
N GLY A 207 -3.11 15.23 -0.74
CA GLY A 207 -2.53 16.37 -1.43
C GLY A 207 -3.24 16.84 -2.70
N GLN A 208 -4.39 16.24 -3.09
CA GLN A 208 -5.12 16.65 -4.30
C GLN A 208 -5.52 18.13 -4.24
N HIS A 209 -5.96 18.62 -3.07
CA HIS A 209 -6.34 20.01 -2.86
C HIS A 209 -5.14 20.96 -3.03
N GLN A 210 -4.02 20.64 -2.40
CA GLN A 210 -2.80 21.45 -2.49
C GLN A 210 -2.24 21.46 -3.91
N PHE A 211 -2.42 20.38 -4.66
CA PHE A 211 -2.08 20.34 -6.06
C PHE A 211 -2.95 21.31 -6.88
N ILE A 212 -4.28 21.25 -6.72
CA ILE A 212 -5.19 22.17 -7.43
C ILE A 212 -4.95 23.62 -7.01
N SER A 213 -4.64 23.90 -5.75
CA SER A 213 -4.32 25.28 -5.33
C SER A 213 -3.09 25.88 -6.02
N LYS A 214 -2.14 25.04 -6.47
CA LYS A 214 -0.93 25.44 -7.20
C LYS A 214 -1.02 25.29 -8.73
N ILE A 215 -2.19 24.93 -9.25
CA ILE A 215 -2.40 24.58 -10.67
C ILE A 215 -2.08 25.74 -11.64
N GLU A 216 -2.19 26.97 -11.18
CA GLU A 216 -1.90 28.17 -12.00
C GLU A 216 -0.44 28.22 -12.47
N LYS A 217 0.44 27.54 -11.75
CA LYS A 217 1.87 27.40 -12.10
C LYS A 217 2.11 26.31 -13.17
N ILE A 218 1.06 25.63 -13.63
CA ILE A 218 1.14 24.47 -14.55
C ILE A 218 0.39 24.82 -15.83
N ASN A 219 1.04 24.65 -16.98
CA ASN A 219 0.36 24.81 -18.26
C ASN A 219 -0.66 23.70 -18.50
N MET A 220 -1.95 24.01 -18.45
CA MET A 220 -3.05 23.07 -18.65
C MET A 220 -3.60 23.03 -20.09
N LYS A 221 -2.93 23.67 -21.08
CA LYS A 221 -3.35 23.59 -22.47
C LYS A 221 -3.09 22.19 -23.03
N GLY A 222 -4.15 21.56 -23.57
CA GLY A 222 -4.05 20.19 -24.10
C GLY A 222 -3.88 19.09 -23.03
N ARG A 223 -4.09 19.39 -21.75
CA ARG A 223 -3.89 18.47 -20.63
C ARG A 223 -5.17 18.22 -19.85
N VAL A 224 -5.30 17.03 -19.27
CA VAL A 224 -6.39 16.63 -18.38
C VAL A 224 -5.82 15.94 -17.12
N ILE A 225 -6.45 16.19 -15.98
CA ILE A 225 -6.09 15.56 -14.70
C ILE A 225 -7.16 14.54 -14.35
N LEU A 226 -6.75 13.31 -14.07
CA LEU A 226 -7.62 12.22 -13.62
C LEU A 226 -7.36 11.95 -12.13
N PHE A 227 -8.37 12.16 -11.29
CA PHE A 227 -8.32 11.78 -9.87
C PHE A 227 -8.94 10.41 -9.70
N ALA A 228 -8.12 9.37 -9.46
CA ALA A 228 -8.56 7.99 -9.31
C ALA A 228 -8.44 7.53 -7.86
N GLY A 229 -9.57 7.36 -7.18
CA GLY A 229 -9.59 6.87 -5.80
C GLY A 229 -10.93 7.03 -5.11
N ASP A 230 -11.04 6.41 -3.96
CA ASP A 230 -12.25 6.43 -3.13
C ASP A 230 -12.69 7.85 -2.80
N THR A 231 -13.96 8.12 -3.08
CA THR A 231 -14.68 9.38 -2.87
C THR A 231 -15.65 9.34 -1.69
N SER A 232 -15.61 8.28 -0.88
CA SER A 232 -16.54 8.08 0.27
C SER A 232 -16.43 9.19 1.31
N ASN A 233 -15.28 9.86 1.41
CA ASN A 233 -15.14 11.08 2.17
C ASN A 233 -15.76 12.26 1.40
N SER A 234 -17.09 12.40 1.54
CA SER A 234 -17.88 13.39 0.79
C SER A 234 -17.44 14.84 1.04
N SER A 235 -16.98 15.20 2.26
CA SER A 235 -16.53 16.56 2.58
C SER A 235 -15.29 16.94 1.76
N HIS A 236 -14.27 16.09 1.73
CA HIS A 236 -13.07 16.36 0.93
C HIS A 236 -13.31 16.25 -0.57
N THR A 237 -14.18 15.33 -1.00
CA THR A 237 -14.57 15.21 -2.41
C THR A 237 -15.30 16.47 -2.89
N ASN A 238 -16.24 16.98 -2.10
CA ASN A 238 -16.97 18.20 -2.43
C ASN A 238 -16.08 19.43 -2.41
N LEU A 239 -15.14 19.49 -1.46
CA LEU A 239 -14.16 20.57 -1.42
C LEU A 239 -13.28 20.56 -2.68
N LEU A 240 -12.78 19.40 -3.10
CA LEU A 240 -12.00 19.28 -4.34
C LEU A 240 -12.81 19.72 -5.57
N LYS A 241 -14.09 19.30 -5.69
CA LYS A 241 -14.98 19.74 -6.77
C LYS A 241 -15.19 21.25 -6.76
N LYS A 242 -15.36 21.86 -5.58
CA LYS A 242 -15.51 23.31 -5.42
C LYS A 242 -14.25 24.06 -5.89
N GLU A 243 -13.08 23.58 -5.50
CA GLU A 243 -11.82 24.18 -5.91
C GLU A 243 -11.57 24.07 -7.42
N ILE A 244 -11.85 22.90 -8.02
CA ILE A 244 -11.80 22.71 -9.47
C ILE A 244 -12.70 23.71 -10.18
N LYS A 245 -13.93 23.91 -9.70
CA LYS A 245 -14.86 24.89 -10.25
C LYS A 245 -14.37 26.33 -10.10
N ASN A 246 -13.88 26.70 -8.91
CA ASN A 246 -13.38 28.04 -8.63
C ASN A 246 -12.16 28.42 -9.51
N LYS A 247 -11.36 27.43 -9.92
CA LYS A 247 -10.20 27.60 -10.80
C LYS A 247 -10.55 27.46 -12.30
N ASN A 248 -11.85 27.34 -12.66
CA ASN A 248 -12.30 27.13 -14.05
C ASN A 248 -11.65 25.92 -14.74
N LEU A 249 -11.53 24.79 -14.01
CA LEU A 249 -10.88 23.55 -14.47
C LEU A 249 -11.85 22.39 -14.66
N THR A 250 -13.16 22.65 -14.71
CA THR A 250 -14.19 21.61 -14.78
C THR A 250 -14.06 20.75 -16.04
N ASP A 251 -13.59 21.32 -17.15
CA ASP A 251 -13.29 20.64 -18.42
C ASP A 251 -11.91 19.95 -18.45
N LYS A 252 -11.08 20.17 -17.44
CA LYS A 252 -9.69 19.68 -17.37
C LYS A 252 -9.43 18.72 -16.19
N CYS A 253 -10.41 18.52 -15.31
CA CYS A 253 -10.28 17.66 -14.15
C CYS A 253 -11.43 16.66 -14.07
N ILE A 254 -11.13 15.37 -14.08
CA ILE A 254 -12.12 14.29 -14.02
C ILE A 254 -11.90 13.49 -12.73
N ILE A 255 -12.94 13.34 -11.93
CA ILE A 255 -12.94 12.50 -10.74
C ILE A 255 -13.52 11.14 -11.12
N LEU A 256 -12.67 10.13 -11.24
CA LEU A 256 -13.02 8.79 -11.70
C LEU A 256 -13.71 7.93 -10.63
N GLY A 257 -13.58 8.30 -9.34
CA GLY A 257 -13.97 7.44 -8.23
C GLY A 257 -13.01 6.27 -8.02
N SER A 258 -13.47 5.26 -7.29
CA SER A 258 -12.71 4.02 -7.07
C SER A 258 -12.64 3.21 -8.37
N LEU A 259 -11.44 2.89 -8.81
CA LEU A 259 -11.19 1.98 -9.92
C LEU A 259 -10.87 0.58 -9.38
N ASN A 260 -11.29 -0.45 -10.11
CA ASN A 260 -10.75 -1.79 -9.89
C ASN A 260 -9.29 -1.87 -10.39
N ASP A 261 -8.58 -2.95 -10.07
CA ASP A 261 -7.15 -3.09 -10.41
C ASP A 261 -6.92 -2.99 -11.93
N GLN A 262 -7.82 -3.53 -12.76
CA GLN A 262 -7.70 -3.50 -14.22
C GLN A 262 -7.89 -2.08 -14.79
N ASP A 263 -8.94 -1.37 -14.36
CA ASP A 263 -9.18 0.01 -14.78
C ASP A 263 -8.03 0.93 -14.30
N LEU A 264 -7.47 0.67 -13.10
CA LEU A 264 -6.32 1.41 -12.58
C LEU A 264 -5.06 1.16 -13.42
N LYS A 265 -4.81 -0.11 -13.81
CA LYS A 265 -3.72 -0.48 -14.72
C LYS A 265 -3.85 0.28 -16.06
N ILE A 266 -5.06 0.34 -16.65
CA ILE A 266 -5.34 1.10 -17.87
C ILE A 266 -5.08 2.59 -17.65
N ALA A 267 -5.55 3.16 -16.55
CA ALA A 267 -5.30 4.58 -16.22
C ALA A 267 -3.81 4.90 -16.11
N TYR A 268 -3.00 4.03 -15.48
CA TYR A 268 -1.55 4.16 -15.50
C TYR A 268 -0.99 4.12 -16.92
N SER A 269 -1.42 3.17 -17.73
CA SER A 269 -0.90 3.01 -19.11
C SER A 269 -1.16 4.23 -20.00
N LEU A 270 -2.29 4.90 -19.80
CA LEU A 270 -2.70 6.10 -20.52
C LEU A 270 -2.00 7.36 -20.00
N SER A 271 -1.44 7.34 -18.79
CA SER A 271 -0.86 8.55 -18.20
C SER A 271 0.47 8.95 -18.85
N ASP A 272 0.64 10.25 -19.09
CA ASP A 272 1.92 10.87 -19.45
C ASP A 272 2.74 11.20 -18.19
N LEU A 273 2.06 11.50 -17.08
CA LEU A 273 2.67 11.75 -15.78
C LEU A 273 1.73 11.27 -14.67
N VAL A 274 2.28 10.60 -13.67
CA VAL A 274 1.57 10.28 -12.44
C VAL A 274 2.02 11.20 -11.32
N LEU A 275 1.09 11.61 -10.45
CA LEU A 275 1.36 12.53 -9.34
C LEU A 275 1.05 11.85 -8.01
N SER A 276 1.96 12.00 -7.05
CA SER A 276 1.75 11.58 -5.66
C SER A 276 2.38 12.60 -4.71
N LEU A 277 1.60 13.58 -4.27
CA LEU A 277 2.07 14.75 -3.52
C LEU A 277 1.39 14.85 -2.13
N PRO A 278 1.48 13.80 -1.28
CA PRO A 278 0.82 13.80 0.01
C PRO A 278 1.37 14.90 0.93
N THR A 279 0.52 15.42 1.82
CA THR A 279 0.91 16.43 2.83
C THR A 279 1.47 15.82 4.11
N ARG A 280 1.30 14.50 4.27
CA ARG A 280 1.82 13.73 5.41
C ARG A 280 2.55 12.50 4.91
N PRO A 281 3.60 12.05 5.60
CA PRO A 281 4.34 10.85 5.21
C PRO A 281 3.47 9.61 5.15
N GLU A 282 3.66 8.81 4.10
CA GLU A 282 3.06 7.48 3.95
C GLU A 282 4.01 6.40 4.47
N GLY A 283 3.43 5.29 4.95
CA GLY A 283 4.24 4.15 5.41
C GLY A 283 5.06 3.50 4.29
N PHE A 284 4.51 3.46 3.05
CA PHE A 284 5.20 2.92 1.88
C PHE A 284 4.86 3.70 0.60
N GLY A 285 3.56 3.85 0.23
CA GLY A 285 3.15 4.51 -1.02
C GLY A 285 3.16 3.56 -2.23
N ARG A 286 2.25 2.59 -2.27
CA ARG A 286 2.15 1.58 -3.36
C ARG A 286 2.08 2.20 -4.76
N THR A 287 1.42 3.35 -4.89
CA THR A 287 1.31 4.12 -6.14
C THR A 287 2.67 4.33 -6.83
N ILE A 288 3.74 4.49 -6.05
CA ILE A 288 5.10 4.70 -6.58
C ILE A 288 5.55 3.46 -7.36
N SER A 289 5.57 2.30 -6.67
CA SER A 289 5.99 1.04 -7.31
C SER A 289 5.05 0.61 -8.44
N GLU A 290 3.73 0.80 -8.30
CA GLU A 290 2.74 0.51 -9.35
C GLU A 290 3.04 1.31 -10.61
N THR A 291 3.22 2.65 -10.48
CA THR A 291 3.52 3.54 -11.62
C THR A 291 4.81 3.16 -12.30
N ILE A 292 5.88 2.97 -11.52
CA ILE A 292 7.21 2.67 -12.07
C ILE A 292 7.22 1.29 -12.73
N SER A 293 6.51 0.31 -12.17
CA SER A 293 6.33 -1.02 -12.78
C SER A 293 5.66 -0.94 -14.16
N MET A 294 4.75 0.02 -14.35
CA MET A 294 4.07 0.33 -15.62
C MET A 294 4.93 1.13 -16.61
N LYS A 295 6.24 1.30 -16.36
CA LYS A 295 7.14 2.16 -17.14
C LYS A 295 6.61 3.59 -17.31
N LYS A 296 6.02 4.14 -16.25
CA LYS A 296 5.54 5.52 -16.23
C LYS A 296 6.36 6.37 -15.28
N ILE A 297 6.49 7.65 -15.61
CA ILE A 297 7.14 8.61 -14.72
C ILE A 297 6.12 9.03 -13.68
N ILE A 298 6.54 8.96 -12.43
CA ILE A 298 5.81 9.55 -11.30
C ILE A 298 6.60 10.75 -10.77
N LEU A 299 5.92 11.85 -10.49
CA LEU A 299 6.46 12.91 -9.67
C LEU A 299 5.88 12.79 -8.27
N ALA A 300 6.70 12.32 -7.36
CA ALA A 300 6.29 12.04 -5.99
C ALA A 300 7.00 12.94 -4.98
N LYS A 301 6.26 13.36 -3.95
CA LYS A 301 6.84 14.07 -2.82
C LYS A 301 7.71 13.11 -2.03
N ASN A 302 8.99 13.49 -1.83
CA ASN A 302 10.01 12.63 -1.23
C ASN A 302 9.91 12.59 0.30
N ILE A 303 8.82 12.02 0.83
CA ILE A 303 8.55 11.94 2.27
C ILE A 303 8.13 10.53 2.69
N GLY A 304 8.48 10.15 3.91
CA GLY A 304 8.07 8.88 4.49
C GLY A 304 8.70 7.68 3.79
N GLY A 305 7.91 6.62 3.60
CA GLY A 305 8.33 5.39 2.92
C GLY A 305 8.55 5.55 1.41
N VAL A 306 8.14 6.68 0.82
CA VAL A 306 8.45 7.02 -0.58
C VAL A 306 9.96 7.19 -0.76
N PHE A 307 10.66 7.75 0.24
CA PHE A 307 12.10 7.89 0.21
C PHE A 307 12.81 6.54 -0.03
N ASP A 308 12.37 5.47 0.63
CA ASP A 308 12.97 4.15 0.47
C ASP A 308 12.89 3.64 -0.98
N GLN A 309 11.81 3.98 -1.69
CA GLN A 309 11.59 3.56 -3.06
C GLN A 309 12.36 4.39 -4.10
N LEU A 310 12.54 5.68 -3.83
CA LEU A 310 13.09 6.63 -4.79
C LEU A 310 14.54 7.03 -4.53
N LYS A 311 15.18 6.61 -3.42
CA LYS A 311 16.53 7.06 -3.03
C LYS A 311 17.57 6.78 -4.12
N ASP A 312 17.49 5.62 -4.77
CA ASP A 312 18.44 5.14 -5.78
C ASP A 312 17.99 5.45 -7.21
N LEU A 313 16.85 6.14 -7.39
CA LEU A 313 16.32 6.56 -8.68
C LEU A 313 16.65 8.02 -8.97
N ASP A 314 16.55 8.37 -10.26
CA ASP A 314 16.79 9.74 -10.74
C ASP A 314 15.92 10.76 -10.00
N LYS A 315 16.49 11.95 -9.79
CA LYS A 315 15.79 13.07 -9.13
C LYS A 315 14.53 13.55 -9.86
N ILE A 316 14.35 13.12 -11.10
CA ILE A 316 13.14 13.44 -11.90
C ILE A 316 11.88 12.86 -11.25
N TYR A 317 11.99 11.72 -10.56
CA TYR A 317 10.87 11.03 -9.91
C TYR A 317 10.40 11.69 -8.60
N LYS A 318 11.17 12.59 -8.03
CA LYS A 318 10.93 13.11 -6.67
C LYS A 318 10.98 14.62 -6.60
N ILE A 319 10.16 15.18 -5.71
CA ILE A 319 10.17 16.60 -5.35
C ILE A 319 10.27 16.72 -3.84
N GLU A 320 11.18 17.58 -3.37
CA GLU A 320 11.33 17.85 -1.94
C GLU A 320 10.27 18.86 -1.46
N GLU A 321 9.96 18.85 -0.16
CA GLU A 321 9.01 19.79 0.43
C GLU A 321 9.35 21.24 0.13
N ARG A 322 10.63 21.61 0.29
CA ARG A 322 11.13 22.97 0.04
C ARG A 322 11.02 23.42 -1.41
N ASP A 323 10.94 22.46 -2.36
CA ASP A 323 10.93 22.73 -3.80
C ASP A 323 9.50 22.70 -4.38
N MET A 324 8.48 22.62 -3.54
CA MET A 324 7.07 22.53 -3.97
C MET A 324 6.60 23.78 -4.74
N ASP A 325 7.27 24.92 -4.61
CA ASP A 325 6.96 26.10 -5.40
C ASP A 325 7.48 25.99 -6.86
N GLN A 326 8.41 25.10 -7.12
CA GLN A 326 8.94 24.79 -8.45
C GLN A 326 8.19 23.60 -9.11
N LEU A 327 7.04 23.18 -8.55
CA LEU A 327 6.28 22.03 -9.05
C LEU A 327 5.95 22.17 -10.53
N GLY A 328 5.50 23.35 -10.96
CA GLY A 328 5.18 23.63 -12.37
C GLY A 328 6.38 23.46 -13.30
N GLU A 329 7.51 24.07 -12.96
CA GLU A 329 8.75 23.94 -13.74
C GLU A 329 9.21 22.49 -13.84
N LYS A 330 9.08 21.73 -12.76
CA LYS A 330 9.49 20.34 -12.74
C LYS A 330 8.57 19.48 -13.60
N ILE A 331 7.27 19.73 -13.59
CA ILE A 331 6.32 19.06 -14.50
C ILE A 331 6.67 19.37 -15.96
N GLU A 332 6.95 20.63 -16.31
CA GLU A 332 7.31 21.00 -17.69
C GLU A 332 8.62 20.33 -18.12
N LYS A 333 9.63 20.27 -17.26
CA LYS A 333 10.87 19.51 -17.53
C LYS A 333 10.60 18.03 -17.83
N ILE A 334 9.70 17.39 -17.06
CA ILE A 334 9.31 16.00 -17.30
C ILE A 334 8.61 15.84 -18.65
N MET A 335 7.72 16.76 -18.98
CA MET A 335 6.94 16.71 -20.21
C MET A 335 7.78 16.98 -21.48
N GLN A 336 8.97 17.59 -21.31
CA GLN A 336 9.92 17.92 -22.40
C GLN A 336 11.09 16.94 -22.51
N LEU A 337 11.08 15.82 -21.73
CA LEU A 337 12.13 14.82 -21.83
C LEU A 337 12.17 14.22 -23.24
N GLN A 338 13.38 14.06 -23.76
CA GLN A 338 13.62 13.37 -25.05
C GLN A 338 13.24 11.87 -24.89
N ASP A 339 12.70 11.29 -25.93
CA ASP A 339 12.12 9.94 -25.89
C ASP A 339 13.16 8.88 -25.48
N ASP A 340 14.37 8.91 -26.04
CA ASP A 340 15.44 7.96 -25.68
C ASP A 340 15.84 8.04 -24.20
N PHE A 341 15.93 9.27 -23.67
CA PHE A 341 16.23 9.48 -22.26
C PHE A 341 15.08 8.97 -21.38
N LYS A 342 13.85 9.27 -21.76
CA LYS A 342 12.64 8.83 -21.07
C LYS A 342 12.55 7.30 -21.05
N GLU A 343 12.79 6.63 -22.17
CA GLU A 343 12.76 5.18 -22.28
C GLU A 343 13.81 4.52 -21.37
N ASN A 344 15.05 5.00 -21.40
CA ASN A 344 16.11 4.51 -20.50
C ASN A 344 15.72 4.70 -19.02
N LEU A 345 15.17 5.86 -18.68
CA LEU A 345 14.76 6.22 -17.33
C LEU A 345 13.67 5.26 -16.80
N VAL A 346 12.61 5.00 -17.60
CA VAL A 346 11.50 4.15 -17.17
C VAL A 346 11.87 2.67 -17.11
N ASN A 347 12.76 2.20 -17.99
CA ASN A 347 13.28 0.84 -17.97
C ASN A 347 14.13 0.61 -16.72
N LYS A 348 15.07 1.49 -16.39
CA LYS A 348 15.84 1.43 -15.13
C LYS A 348 14.95 1.48 -13.89
N GLY A 349 13.93 2.35 -13.93
CA GLY A 349 12.94 2.43 -12.84
C GLY A 349 12.21 1.10 -12.62
N ARG A 350 11.71 0.48 -13.72
CA ARG A 350 11.04 -0.82 -13.65
C ARG A 350 11.94 -1.91 -13.09
N ASP A 351 13.19 -2.00 -13.57
CA ASP A 351 14.16 -2.97 -13.06
C ASP A 351 14.41 -2.77 -11.56
N HIS A 352 14.54 -1.51 -11.11
CA HIS A 352 14.68 -1.18 -9.70
C HIS A 352 13.49 -1.68 -8.88
N VAL A 353 12.25 -1.45 -9.33
CA VAL A 353 11.04 -1.91 -8.64
C VAL A 353 10.96 -3.44 -8.66
N ARG A 354 11.23 -4.08 -9.80
CA ARG A 354 11.22 -5.53 -9.93
C ARG A 354 12.21 -6.21 -8.98
N ASN A 355 13.40 -5.64 -8.84
CA ASN A 355 14.46 -6.20 -8.02
C ASN A 355 14.30 -5.92 -6.52
N ASN A 356 13.63 -4.81 -6.12
CA ASN A 356 13.60 -4.40 -4.72
C ASN A 356 12.19 -4.39 -4.12
N PHE A 357 11.15 -4.18 -4.92
CA PHE A 357 9.78 -3.93 -4.45
C PHE A 357 8.72 -4.78 -5.16
N SER A 358 9.12 -5.90 -5.78
CA SER A 358 8.17 -6.84 -6.35
C SER A 358 7.41 -7.61 -5.26
N LEU A 359 6.21 -8.06 -5.59
CA LEU A 359 5.42 -8.97 -4.76
C LEU A 359 6.23 -10.22 -4.42
N HIS A 360 6.91 -10.80 -5.41
CA HIS A 360 7.76 -11.98 -5.23
C HIS A 360 8.83 -11.77 -4.16
N ASN A 361 9.55 -10.63 -4.19
CA ASN A 361 10.56 -10.32 -3.18
C ASN A 361 9.94 -10.16 -1.78
N MET A 362 8.80 -9.49 -1.69
CA MET A 362 8.10 -9.33 -0.41
C MET A 362 7.75 -10.69 0.21
N VAL A 363 7.07 -11.57 -0.55
CA VAL A 363 6.61 -12.87 -0.01
C VAL A 363 7.76 -13.83 0.24
N SER A 364 8.83 -13.81 -0.59
CA SER A 364 10.04 -14.59 -0.39
C SER A 364 10.78 -14.17 0.89
N ASN A 365 10.88 -12.87 1.17
CA ASN A 365 11.48 -12.37 2.40
C ASN A 365 10.67 -12.77 3.64
N TYR A 366 9.33 -12.77 3.56
CA TYR A 366 8.48 -13.31 4.65
C TYR A 366 8.73 -14.81 4.83
N PHE A 367 8.79 -15.57 3.74
CA PHE A 367 9.03 -17.01 3.78
C PHE A 367 10.36 -17.34 4.45
N SER A 368 11.47 -16.75 3.98
CA SER A 368 12.81 -16.96 4.56
C SER A 368 12.86 -16.52 6.03
N PHE A 369 12.15 -15.46 6.39
CA PHE A 369 12.02 -15.04 7.78
C PHE A 369 11.31 -16.10 8.64
N TYR A 370 10.18 -16.66 8.17
CA TYR A 370 9.49 -17.70 8.92
C TYR A 370 10.30 -18.98 9.06
N GLU A 371 11.00 -19.41 8.02
CA GLU A 371 11.93 -20.54 8.11
C GLU A 371 12.96 -20.31 9.21
N LYS A 372 13.59 -19.12 9.23
CA LYS A 372 14.60 -18.77 10.24
C LYS A 372 14.10 -18.80 11.67
N ILE A 373 12.87 -18.36 11.92
CA ILE A 373 12.33 -18.28 13.30
C ILE A 373 11.63 -19.57 13.76
N SER A 374 11.41 -20.52 12.87
CA SER A 374 10.73 -21.80 13.18
C SER A 374 11.70 -22.84 13.76
N ILE A 375 13.00 -22.61 13.67
CA ILE A 375 14.05 -23.45 14.27
C ILE A 375 14.19 -23.06 15.77
#